data_9f48f6b07372bb0a9ad4dfdb90f97ab1
#
_entry.id   9f48f6b07372bb0a9ad4dfdb90f97ab1
#
_cell.length_a   1.000
_cell.length_b   1.000
_cell.length_c   1.000
_cell.angle_alpha   90.00
_cell.angle_beta   90.00
_cell.angle_gamma   90.00
#
_symmetry.space_group_name_H-M   'P 1'
#
loop_
_entity.id
_entity.type
_entity.pdbx_description
1 polymer ?
#
loop_
_entity_poly.entity_id
_entity_poly.type
_entity_poly.pdbx_seq_one_letter_code
_entity_poly.pdbx_strand_id
1 'polypeptide(L)'
;MQSTKISIYTERYTLVRLGLNAEFKNGRILKQLFKNANIILMMAKEELDGLWEDSESDIRKFCEANDLPKPDCDDFWEDLRTRPRLCIEKDPTALWILDISDENIKRFREYLGIWMVNTSQIKDDAFSLEHQSKIYRREECIPGSKDNGYGNFFNTMDKPFPPMNSIVLNDRFLFVVENDEIDPTKVFNWGAKNVLSLFNEVLPEKLGVPFHIFIYAFPPKIKNHDEKLKLIDELCDKIKKLRENYEIEVELVLRRAEHERFFLSNYFQITVDLGYNTFNVNSMTKLIKKNRLGIQSYLRNTSGIDYENMKIRLEDIQKEIIDERRKNKGNVFTTHETTFHNRLFS
;
A
#
# COMPACT_ATOMS: atom_id res chain seq x y z
N MET A 1 15.59 -1.89 15.06
CA MET A 1 14.11 -1.73 14.99
C MET A 1 13.84 -0.74 13.89
N GLN A 2 13.11 -1.12 12.85
CA GLN A 2 12.62 -0.14 11.88
C GLN A 2 11.68 0.84 12.59
N SER A 3 11.70 2.10 12.18
CA SER A 3 10.80 3.09 12.73
C SER A 3 9.35 2.69 12.48
N THR A 4 8.53 2.71 13.52
CA THR A 4 7.07 2.52 13.40
C THR A 4 6.35 3.77 12.91
N LYS A 5 7.09 4.88 12.71
CA LYS A 5 6.57 6.13 12.18
C LYS A 5 6.78 6.20 10.67
N ILE A 6 5.82 6.80 9.97
CA ILE A 6 5.96 7.10 8.55
C ILE A 6 7.13 8.06 8.31
N SER A 7 7.93 7.82 7.29
CA SER A 7 9.04 8.71 6.92
C SER A 7 8.55 9.83 6.00
N ILE A 8 9.02 11.04 6.22
CA ILE A 8 8.84 12.19 5.33
C ILE A 8 10.21 12.62 4.82
N TYR A 9 10.50 12.35 3.56
CA TYR A 9 11.71 12.85 2.90
C TYR A 9 11.47 14.23 2.31
N THR A 10 12.36 15.17 2.62
CA THR A 10 12.24 16.55 2.14
C THR A 10 13.61 17.23 2.07
N GLU A 11 13.66 18.33 1.31
CA GLU A 11 14.83 19.21 1.25
C GLU A 11 14.76 20.27 2.37
N ARG A 12 15.92 20.74 2.80
CA ARG A 12 16.04 21.81 3.78
C ARG A 12 15.17 23.03 3.39
N TYR A 13 15.36 23.51 2.18
CA TYR A 13 14.67 24.70 1.70
C TYR A 13 13.15 24.49 1.63
N THR A 14 12.74 23.34 1.22
CA THR A 14 11.32 22.94 1.16
C THR A 14 10.69 22.94 2.56
N LEU A 15 11.37 22.38 3.55
CA LEU A 15 10.89 22.33 4.94
C LEU A 15 10.73 23.75 5.53
N VAL A 16 11.72 24.61 5.34
CA VAL A 16 11.68 26.01 5.82
C VAL A 16 10.55 26.79 5.14
N ARG A 17 10.39 26.62 3.82
CA ARG A 17 9.31 27.24 3.03
C ARG A 17 7.93 26.83 3.52
N LEU A 18 7.74 25.57 3.88
CA LEU A 18 6.51 25.11 4.56
C LEU A 18 6.26 25.86 5.85
N GLY A 19 7.29 26.09 6.66
CA GLY A 19 7.19 26.85 7.91
C GLY A 19 6.83 28.32 7.72
N LEU A 20 7.15 28.90 6.59
CA LEU A 20 6.75 30.27 6.22
C LEU A 20 5.31 30.33 5.68
N ASN A 21 4.77 29.22 5.22
CA ASN A 21 3.42 29.14 4.67
C ASN A 21 2.39 29.35 5.81
N ALA A 22 1.48 30.30 5.62
CA ALA A 22 0.41 30.57 6.60
C ALA A 22 -0.49 29.33 6.84
N GLU A 23 -0.67 28.50 5.85
CA GLU A 23 -1.46 27.26 5.93
C GLU A 23 -0.79 26.22 6.82
N PHE A 24 0.55 26.06 6.76
CA PHE A 24 1.27 25.19 7.67
C PHE A 24 1.17 25.73 9.12
N LYS A 25 1.37 27.02 9.31
CA LYS A 25 1.25 27.66 10.64
C LYS A 25 -0.12 27.46 11.27
N ASN A 26 -1.18 27.47 10.45
CA ASN A 26 -2.57 27.33 10.87
C ASN A 26 -3.13 25.91 10.64
N GLY A 27 -2.42 25.09 9.87
CA GLY A 27 -2.86 23.77 9.45
C GLY A 27 -2.65 22.70 10.52
N ARG A 28 -3.70 22.40 11.30
CA ARG A 28 -3.66 21.35 12.33
C ARG A 28 -3.18 20.00 11.78
N ILE A 29 -3.65 19.62 10.60
CA ILE A 29 -3.37 18.34 9.94
C ILE A 29 -1.88 18.20 9.64
N LEU A 30 -1.29 19.17 8.95
CA LEU A 30 0.13 19.14 8.58
C LEU A 30 1.03 19.13 9.80
N LYS A 31 0.73 19.95 10.82
CA LYS A 31 1.49 19.94 12.07
C LYS A 31 1.46 18.58 12.76
N GLN A 32 0.30 17.93 12.80
CA GLN A 32 0.18 16.61 13.40
C GLN A 32 0.91 15.54 12.59
N LEU A 33 0.83 15.60 11.25
CA LEU A 33 1.56 14.71 10.37
C LEU A 33 3.07 14.80 10.65
N PHE A 34 3.63 16.01 10.67
CA PHE A 34 5.06 16.21 10.93
C PHE A 34 5.47 15.80 12.36
N LYS A 35 4.63 16.01 13.37
CA LYS A 35 4.89 15.55 14.76
C LYS A 35 4.94 14.04 14.90
N ASN A 36 4.17 13.32 14.09
CA ASN A 36 4.05 11.87 14.18
C ASN A 36 4.84 11.13 13.10
N ALA A 37 5.60 11.83 12.29
CA ALA A 37 6.48 11.27 11.28
C ALA A 37 7.96 11.37 11.68
N ASN A 38 8.79 10.60 10.99
CA ASN A 38 10.24 10.83 10.94
C ASN A 38 10.53 11.77 9.78
N ILE A 39 11.01 12.97 10.09
CA ILE A 39 11.46 13.91 9.07
C ILE A 39 12.89 13.55 8.70
N ILE A 40 13.13 13.29 7.41
CA ILE A 40 14.45 12.94 6.87
C ILE A 40 14.84 14.02 5.85
N LEU A 41 15.86 14.79 6.20
CA LEU A 41 16.41 15.79 5.29
C LEU A 41 17.37 15.14 4.32
N MET A 42 17.21 15.45 3.04
CA MET A 42 18.11 14.98 1.98
C MET A 42 19.38 15.85 1.95
N MET A 43 20.28 15.58 2.88
CA MET A 43 21.56 16.30 3.06
C MET A 43 22.57 15.45 3.83
N ALA A 44 23.82 15.85 3.78
CA ALA A 44 24.89 15.20 4.53
C ALA A 44 24.71 15.40 6.06
N LYS A 45 25.11 14.40 6.83
CA LYS A 45 24.99 14.42 8.28
C LYS A 45 25.77 15.55 8.92
N GLU A 46 26.99 15.77 8.45
CA GLU A 46 27.87 16.83 8.95
C GLU A 46 27.28 18.23 8.73
N GLU A 47 26.58 18.41 7.62
CA GLU A 47 25.87 19.65 7.32
C GLU A 47 24.68 19.85 8.28
N LEU A 48 23.87 18.82 8.51
CA LEU A 48 22.76 18.88 9.44
C LEU A 48 23.24 19.14 10.88
N ASP A 49 24.30 18.47 11.31
CA ASP A 49 24.84 18.63 12.65
C ASP A 49 25.31 20.09 12.86
N GLY A 50 26.04 20.67 11.90
CA GLY A 50 26.44 22.08 11.93
C GLY A 50 25.26 23.05 11.98
N LEU A 51 24.21 22.81 11.20
CA LEU A 51 23.00 23.61 11.22
C LEU A 51 22.23 23.47 12.55
N TRP A 52 22.30 22.32 13.19
CA TRP A 52 21.63 22.09 14.47
C TRP A 52 22.35 22.74 15.65
N GLU A 53 23.65 22.82 15.61
CA GLU A 53 24.48 23.53 16.60
C GLU A 53 24.30 25.05 16.50
N ASP A 54 24.03 25.59 15.32
CA ASP A 54 23.75 27.00 15.12
C ASP A 54 22.31 27.37 15.57
N SER A 55 22.19 28.14 16.64
CA SER A 55 20.91 28.61 17.17
C SER A 55 20.15 29.53 16.21
N GLU A 56 20.85 30.15 15.26
CA GLU A 56 20.28 31.08 14.28
C GLU A 56 19.84 30.35 13.00
N SER A 57 20.14 29.06 12.86
CA SER A 57 19.77 28.30 11.66
C SER A 57 18.27 28.23 11.47
N ASP A 58 17.86 28.29 10.22
CA ASP A 58 16.47 28.24 9.80
C ASP A 58 15.79 26.89 10.15
N ILE A 59 16.51 25.76 9.98
CA ILE A 59 16.02 24.41 10.32
C ILE A 59 15.74 24.28 11.82
N ARG A 60 16.67 24.69 12.66
CA ARG A 60 16.50 24.63 14.10
C ARG A 60 15.34 25.51 14.55
N LYS A 61 15.30 26.75 14.10
CA LYS A 61 14.18 27.68 14.37
C LYS A 61 12.83 27.12 13.92
N PHE A 62 12.79 26.50 12.74
CA PHE A 62 11.57 25.86 12.25
C PHE A 62 11.12 24.72 13.17
N CYS A 63 12.03 23.82 13.54
CA CYS A 63 11.70 22.69 14.40
C CYS A 63 11.26 23.15 15.81
N GLU A 64 11.99 24.08 16.43
CA GLU A 64 11.65 24.64 17.74
C GLU A 64 10.28 25.36 17.72
N ALA A 65 10.02 26.19 16.71
CA ALA A 65 8.74 26.90 16.55
C ALA A 65 7.53 25.99 16.35
N ASN A 66 7.74 24.76 15.86
CA ASN A 66 6.67 23.79 15.60
C ASN A 66 6.68 22.60 16.56
N ASP A 67 7.56 22.62 17.57
CA ASP A 67 7.71 21.54 18.56
C ASP A 67 8.01 20.20 17.87
N LEU A 68 8.97 20.22 16.93
CA LEU A 68 9.45 19.06 16.19
C LEU A 68 10.82 18.62 16.71
N PRO A 69 11.11 17.31 16.72
CA PRO A 69 12.45 16.82 17.05
C PRO A 69 13.48 17.23 15.98
N LYS A 70 14.76 17.06 16.30
CA LYS A 70 15.83 17.14 15.29
C LYS A 70 15.51 16.15 14.17
N PRO A 71 15.51 16.58 12.89
CA PRO A 71 15.33 15.67 11.76
C PRO A 71 16.47 14.65 11.65
N ASP A 72 16.18 13.51 11.06
CA ASP A 72 17.21 12.62 10.51
C ASP A 72 17.73 13.15 9.16
N CYS A 73 18.77 12.55 8.60
CA CYS A 73 19.29 12.91 7.29
C CYS A 73 19.67 11.68 6.46
N ASP A 74 19.61 11.83 5.15
CA ASP A 74 20.04 10.84 4.17
C ASP A 74 20.59 11.56 2.92
N ASP A 75 21.86 11.35 2.64
CA ASP A 75 22.58 12.03 1.56
C ASP A 75 22.49 11.27 0.24
N PHE A 76 21.33 11.31 -0.40
CA PHE A 76 21.13 10.67 -1.72
C PHE A 76 20.39 11.56 -2.73
N TRP A 77 20.34 12.87 -2.46
CA TRP A 77 19.59 13.80 -3.32
C TRP A 77 20.07 13.84 -4.78
N GLU A 78 21.37 13.84 -5.00
CA GLU A 78 21.93 13.83 -6.36
C GLU A 78 21.61 12.52 -7.09
N ASP A 79 21.66 11.39 -6.36
CA ASP A 79 21.25 10.10 -6.88
C ASP A 79 19.76 10.05 -7.26
N LEU A 80 18.91 10.71 -6.48
CA LEU A 80 17.47 10.74 -6.74
C LEU A 80 17.14 11.41 -8.08
N ARG A 81 17.86 12.46 -8.46
CA ARG A 81 17.68 13.17 -9.74
C ARG A 81 17.98 12.26 -10.94
N THR A 82 18.98 11.42 -10.81
CA THR A 82 19.45 10.52 -11.88
C THR A 82 18.74 9.17 -11.83
N ARG A 83 18.37 8.70 -10.65
CA ARG A 83 17.78 7.39 -10.38
C ARG A 83 16.53 7.52 -9.47
N PRO A 84 15.41 8.04 -9.97
CA PRO A 84 14.21 8.29 -9.13
C PRO A 84 13.63 7.01 -8.50
N ARG A 85 14.01 5.81 -8.99
CA ARG A 85 13.64 4.53 -8.37
C ARG A 85 14.20 4.36 -6.95
N LEU A 86 15.25 5.10 -6.57
CA LEU A 86 15.78 5.08 -5.21
C LEU A 86 14.72 5.42 -4.14
N CYS A 87 13.71 6.22 -4.48
CA CYS A 87 12.60 6.48 -3.56
C CYS A 87 11.96 5.19 -3.04
N ILE A 88 11.65 4.26 -3.94
CA ILE A 88 11.00 2.99 -3.57
C ILE A 88 11.98 1.96 -2.99
N GLU A 89 13.26 2.08 -3.30
CA GLU A 89 14.31 1.23 -2.72
C GLU A 89 14.63 1.64 -1.29
N LYS A 90 14.55 2.94 -0.98
CA LYS A 90 14.78 3.47 0.38
C LYS A 90 13.62 3.20 1.31
N ASP A 91 12.43 3.65 0.94
CA ASP A 91 11.20 3.43 1.71
C ASP A 91 9.98 3.54 0.79
N PRO A 92 9.36 2.42 0.41
CA PRO A 92 8.21 2.41 -0.49
C PRO A 92 6.95 3.02 0.12
N THR A 93 6.94 3.27 1.43
CA THR A 93 5.80 3.84 2.18
C THR A 93 6.00 5.29 2.59
N ALA A 94 7.17 5.86 2.29
CA ALA A 94 7.50 7.24 2.64
C ALA A 94 6.68 8.27 1.88
N LEU A 95 6.52 9.42 2.49
CA LEU A 95 5.98 10.62 1.86
C LEU A 95 7.14 11.50 1.38
N TRP A 96 7.04 12.00 0.15
CA TRP A 96 8.10 12.78 -0.49
C TRP A 96 7.62 14.20 -0.73
N ILE A 97 8.25 15.18 -0.10
CA ILE A 97 7.91 16.60 -0.25
C ILE A 97 9.11 17.30 -0.87
N LEU A 98 9.04 17.60 -2.14
CA LEU A 98 10.17 18.09 -2.95
C LEU A 98 9.83 19.41 -3.64
N ASP A 99 10.81 20.31 -3.77
CA ASP A 99 10.64 21.56 -4.54
C ASP A 99 10.95 21.33 -6.02
N ILE A 100 10.11 20.54 -6.67
CA ILE A 100 10.16 20.26 -8.11
C ILE A 100 8.83 20.65 -8.77
N SER A 101 8.83 20.80 -10.10
CA SER A 101 7.63 21.22 -10.83
C SER A 101 6.48 20.21 -10.68
N ASP A 102 5.24 20.71 -10.77
CA ASP A 102 4.02 19.90 -10.72
C ASP A 102 4.03 18.78 -11.77
N GLU A 103 4.59 19.05 -12.95
CA GLU A 103 4.71 18.06 -14.02
C GLU A 103 5.63 16.90 -13.60
N ASN A 104 6.78 17.20 -12.98
CA ASN A 104 7.69 16.18 -12.47
C ASN A 104 7.08 15.41 -11.30
N ILE A 105 6.39 16.08 -10.37
CA ILE A 105 5.66 15.43 -9.29
C ILE A 105 4.66 14.42 -9.86
N LYS A 106 3.80 14.86 -10.79
CA LYS A 106 2.81 13.99 -11.43
C LYS A 106 3.48 12.81 -12.14
N ARG A 107 4.53 13.08 -12.90
CA ARG A 107 5.30 12.03 -13.60
C ARG A 107 5.88 11.01 -12.64
N PHE A 108 6.50 11.43 -11.53
CA PHE A 108 7.08 10.50 -10.57
C PHE A 108 6.03 9.73 -9.79
N ARG A 109 4.91 10.34 -9.41
CA ARG A 109 3.78 9.64 -8.78
C ARG A 109 3.25 8.52 -9.67
N GLU A 110 2.97 8.83 -10.93
CA GLU A 110 2.48 7.87 -11.91
C GLU A 110 3.54 6.79 -12.25
N TYR A 111 4.82 7.18 -12.31
CA TYR A 111 5.90 6.27 -12.67
C TYR A 111 6.30 5.34 -11.54
N LEU A 112 6.38 5.84 -10.30
CA LEU A 112 6.88 5.08 -9.15
C LEU A 112 5.75 4.50 -8.28
N GLY A 113 4.53 5.00 -8.41
CA GLY A 113 3.43 4.60 -7.54
C GLY A 113 3.63 4.98 -6.08
N ILE A 114 4.24 6.15 -5.81
CA ILE A 114 4.49 6.68 -4.46
C ILE A 114 3.80 8.04 -4.26
N TRP A 115 3.57 8.38 -3.00
CA TRP A 115 3.05 9.69 -2.65
C TRP A 115 4.19 10.72 -2.68
N MET A 116 4.12 11.61 -3.65
CA MET A 116 5.08 12.69 -3.85
C MET A 116 4.32 13.99 -4.13
N VAL A 117 4.71 15.08 -3.48
CA VAL A 117 4.08 16.41 -3.60
C VAL A 117 5.13 17.52 -3.50
N ASN A 118 4.78 18.70 -3.98
CA ASN A 118 5.50 19.92 -3.65
C ASN A 118 4.77 20.73 -2.57
N THR A 119 5.36 21.87 -2.18
CA THR A 119 4.84 22.72 -1.10
C THR A 119 3.47 23.32 -1.37
N SER A 120 3.07 23.47 -2.64
CA SER A 120 1.76 24.03 -3.00
C SER A 120 0.64 22.99 -2.93
N GLN A 121 0.97 21.71 -3.13
CA GLN A 121 -0.01 20.61 -3.19
C GLN A 121 -0.20 19.89 -1.85
N ILE A 122 0.76 20.03 -0.91
CA ILE A 122 0.83 19.19 0.29
C ILE A 122 -0.45 19.21 1.11
N LYS A 123 -1.11 20.35 1.24
CA LYS A 123 -2.32 20.48 2.05
C LYS A 123 -3.45 19.62 1.52
N ASP A 124 -3.75 19.73 0.24
CA ASP A 124 -4.85 19.02 -0.38
C ASP A 124 -4.60 17.52 -0.44
N ASP A 125 -3.36 17.12 -0.71
CA ASP A 125 -2.96 15.72 -0.76
C ASP A 125 -2.90 15.09 0.63
N ALA A 126 -2.36 15.76 1.64
CA ALA A 126 -2.35 15.28 3.02
C ALA A 126 -3.78 15.15 3.56
N PHE A 127 -4.62 16.16 3.31
CA PHE A 127 -6.04 16.12 3.65
C PHE A 127 -6.76 14.97 2.92
N SER A 128 -6.48 14.80 1.62
CA SER A 128 -7.03 13.70 0.82
C SER A 128 -6.65 12.33 1.40
N LEU A 129 -5.41 12.12 1.80
CA LEU A 129 -4.96 10.86 2.42
C LEU A 129 -5.60 10.64 3.80
N GLU A 130 -5.72 11.69 4.63
CA GLU A 130 -6.35 11.60 5.95
C GLU A 130 -7.84 11.28 5.84
N HIS A 131 -8.56 11.93 4.92
CA HIS A 131 -10.01 11.78 4.77
C HIS A 131 -10.45 10.63 3.88
N GLN A 132 -9.52 9.89 3.28
CA GLN A 132 -9.83 8.69 2.50
C GLN A 132 -10.22 7.48 3.36
N SER A 133 -10.96 7.71 4.43
CA SER A 133 -11.66 6.65 5.14
C SER A 133 -13.09 6.56 4.62
N LYS A 134 -13.31 5.70 3.65
CA LYS A 134 -14.65 5.46 3.12
C LYS A 134 -15.12 4.07 3.53
N ILE A 135 -16.34 4.02 4.08
CA ILE A 135 -17.02 2.76 4.39
C ILE A 135 -18.10 2.58 3.35
N TYR A 136 -17.94 1.57 2.51
CA TYR A 136 -18.97 1.16 1.58
C TYR A 136 -19.85 0.09 2.24
N ARG A 137 -21.12 0.45 2.45
CA ARG A 137 -22.16 -0.54 2.79
C ARG A 137 -22.97 -0.72 1.54
N ARG A 138 -22.93 -1.90 0.94
CA ARG A 138 -23.82 -2.22 -0.15
C ARG A 138 -24.67 -3.41 0.19
N GLU A 139 -25.97 -3.18 0.03
CA GLU A 139 -26.99 -4.21 0.08
C GLU A 139 -27.36 -4.68 -1.32
N GLU A 140 -27.12 -3.84 -2.35
CA GLU A 140 -27.44 -4.11 -3.75
C GLU A 140 -26.38 -3.50 -4.69
N CYS A 141 -26.19 -4.12 -5.85
CA CYS A 141 -25.40 -3.54 -6.93
C CYS A 141 -26.14 -2.38 -7.57
N ILE A 142 -25.42 -1.41 -8.16
CA ILE A 142 -26.05 -0.30 -8.88
C ILE A 142 -26.80 -0.85 -10.08
N PRO A 143 -28.13 -0.67 -10.15
CA PRO A 143 -28.91 -1.11 -11.29
C PRO A 143 -28.42 -0.43 -12.57
N GLY A 144 -28.24 -1.21 -13.65
CA GLY A 144 -27.83 -0.68 -14.95
C GLY A 144 -26.35 -0.30 -15.06
N SER A 145 -25.54 -0.52 -14.02
CA SER A 145 -24.10 -0.34 -14.10
C SER A 145 -23.48 -1.31 -15.12
N LYS A 146 -22.62 -0.79 -15.99
CA LYS A 146 -21.80 -1.62 -16.89
C LYS A 146 -20.65 -2.29 -16.15
N ASP A 147 -20.36 -1.83 -14.94
CA ASP A 147 -19.23 -2.31 -14.14
C ASP A 147 -19.66 -3.53 -13.34
N ASN A 148 -18.84 -4.54 -13.38
CA ASN A 148 -19.06 -5.81 -12.72
C ASN A 148 -18.17 -5.92 -11.48
N GLY A 149 -18.62 -6.67 -10.48
CA GLY A 149 -17.81 -6.97 -9.30
C GLY A 149 -17.46 -5.71 -8.50
N TYR A 150 -16.18 -5.54 -8.18
CA TYR A 150 -15.72 -4.45 -7.34
C TYR A 150 -15.86 -3.06 -7.96
N GLY A 151 -15.94 -2.94 -9.29
CA GLY A 151 -16.28 -1.69 -9.94
C GLY A 151 -17.58 -1.09 -9.41
N ASN A 152 -18.56 -1.91 -9.08
CA ASN A 152 -19.81 -1.46 -8.43
C ASN A 152 -19.59 -0.79 -7.06
N PHE A 153 -18.55 -1.15 -6.31
CA PHE A 153 -18.21 -0.50 -5.06
C PHE A 153 -17.48 0.83 -5.30
N PHE A 154 -16.59 0.88 -6.29
CA PHE A 154 -15.66 1.98 -6.47
C PHE A 154 -16.16 3.09 -7.41
N ASN A 155 -17.18 2.85 -8.21
CA ASN A 155 -17.82 3.87 -9.09
C ASN A 155 -18.30 5.12 -8.37
N THR A 156 -18.54 5.03 -7.07
CA THR A 156 -18.97 6.16 -6.25
C THR A 156 -17.82 6.90 -5.59
N MET A 157 -16.57 6.54 -5.92
CA MET A 157 -15.38 7.24 -5.43
C MET A 157 -15.17 8.52 -6.24
N ASP A 158 -15.17 9.66 -5.55
CA ASP A 158 -14.93 10.96 -6.18
C ASP A 158 -13.46 11.18 -6.56
N LYS A 159 -12.55 10.33 -6.05
CA LYS A 159 -11.10 10.45 -6.27
C LYS A 159 -10.48 9.08 -6.53
N PRO A 160 -9.42 9.02 -7.35
CA PRO A 160 -8.67 7.78 -7.56
C PRO A 160 -8.04 7.28 -6.25
N PHE A 161 -7.70 6.00 -6.22
CA PHE A 161 -6.90 5.44 -5.12
C PHE A 161 -5.60 6.22 -4.93
N PRO A 162 -5.07 6.29 -3.69
CA PRO A 162 -3.71 6.77 -3.48
C PRO A 162 -2.72 6.02 -4.39
N PRO A 163 -1.62 6.67 -4.79
CA PRO A 163 -0.59 5.97 -5.55
C PRO A 163 -0.11 4.73 -4.80
N MET A 164 0.23 3.68 -5.52
CA MET A 164 0.78 2.46 -4.93
C MET A 164 1.59 1.67 -5.95
N ASN A 165 2.52 0.88 -5.47
CA ASN A 165 3.34 -0.05 -6.26
C ASN A 165 3.46 -1.43 -5.61
N SER A 166 2.82 -1.63 -4.47
CA SER A 166 2.87 -2.89 -3.73
C SER A 166 1.60 -3.15 -2.95
N ILE A 167 1.20 -4.42 -2.89
CA ILE A 167 0.04 -4.91 -2.14
C ILE A 167 0.44 -6.16 -1.35
N VAL A 168 -0.09 -6.28 -0.14
CA VAL A 168 -0.17 -7.52 0.63
C VAL A 168 -1.64 -7.85 0.86
N LEU A 169 -2.09 -8.98 0.33
CA LEU A 169 -3.45 -9.49 0.50
C LEU A 169 -3.42 -10.72 1.41
N ASN A 170 -4.18 -10.69 2.49
CA ASN A 170 -4.52 -11.89 3.26
C ASN A 170 -5.99 -12.24 3.04
N ASP A 171 -6.26 -13.34 2.36
CA ASP A 171 -7.63 -13.82 2.15
C ASP A 171 -7.76 -15.35 2.28
N ARG A 172 -8.40 -15.74 3.36
CA ARG A 172 -8.73 -17.14 3.62
C ARG A 172 -9.58 -17.79 2.52
N PHE A 173 -10.42 -17.02 1.84
CA PHE A 173 -11.42 -17.53 0.90
C PHE A 173 -11.01 -17.47 -0.57
N LEU A 174 -9.76 -17.15 -0.84
CA LEU A 174 -9.24 -17.06 -2.21
C LEU A 174 -9.55 -18.32 -3.04
N PHE A 175 -9.38 -19.50 -2.44
CA PHE A 175 -9.57 -20.80 -3.10
C PHE A 175 -10.83 -21.54 -2.63
N VAL A 176 -11.74 -20.88 -1.93
CA VAL A 176 -12.99 -21.50 -1.51
C VAL A 176 -13.97 -21.57 -2.67
N VAL A 177 -14.62 -22.72 -2.78
CA VAL A 177 -15.70 -23.02 -3.73
C VAL A 177 -17.01 -23.18 -2.96
N GLU A 178 -18.13 -22.95 -3.61
CA GLU A 178 -19.46 -23.15 -3.02
C GLU A 178 -19.60 -24.61 -2.49
N ASN A 179 -20.11 -24.73 -1.30
CA ASN A 179 -20.37 -26.02 -0.61
C ASN A 179 -19.14 -26.86 -0.24
N ASP A 180 -17.96 -26.24 -0.08
CA ASP A 180 -16.71 -26.98 0.23
C ASP A 180 -16.34 -28.11 -0.77
N GLU A 181 -17.00 -28.18 -1.92
CA GLU A 181 -16.64 -29.08 -2.98
C GLU A 181 -15.35 -28.63 -3.69
N ILE A 182 -14.46 -29.60 -3.92
CA ILE A 182 -13.15 -29.34 -4.51
C ILE A 182 -13.23 -29.66 -6.00
N ASP A 183 -13.66 -28.68 -6.77
CA ASP A 183 -13.50 -28.74 -8.21
C ASP A 183 -12.50 -27.66 -8.62
N PRO A 184 -11.26 -28.03 -9.00
CA PRO A 184 -10.23 -27.06 -9.40
C PRO A 184 -10.71 -26.12 -10.51
N THR A 185 -11.61 -26.60 -11.39
CA THR A 185 -12.17 -25.80 -12.47
C THR A 185 -13.11 -24.69 -11.97
N LYS A 186 -13.65 -24.85 -10.78
CA LYS A 186 -14.58 -23.89 -10.15
C LYS A 186 -13.91 -22.85 -9.26
N VAL A 187 -12.64 -23.02 -8.91
CA VAL A 187 -11.92 -22.06 -8.03
C VAL A 187 -11.93 -20.65 -8.62
N PHE A 188 -11.73 -20.52 -9.94
CA PHE A 188 -11.83 -19.26 -10.64
C PHE A 188 -13.27 -18.74 -10.77
N ASN A 189 -14.23 -19.53 -10.39
CA ASN A 189 -15.63 -19.12 -10.39
C ASN A 189 -16.09 -18.54 -9.04
N TRP A 190 -15.22 -18.41 -8.01
CA TRP A 190 -15.61 -17.90 -6.70
C TRP A 190 -14.59 -16.90 -6.13
N GLY A 191 -13.82 -17.27 -5.14
CA GLY A 191 -12.93 -16.36 -4.42
C GLY A 191 -11.90 -15.72 -5.33
N ALA A 192 -11.23 -16.50 -6.15
CA ALA A 192 -10.21 -16.00 -7.08
C ALA A 192 -10.78 -15.00 -8.08
N LYS A 193 -11.98 -15.21 -8.61
CA LYS A 193 -12.62 -14.25 -9.54
C LYS A 193 -12.95 -12.93 -8.86
N ASN A 194 -13.40 -12.97 -7.60
CA ASN A 194 -13.66 -11.77 -6.82
C ASN A 194 -12.37 -11.00 -6.54
N VAL A 195 -11.28 -11.69 -6.18
CA VAL A 195 -9.97 -11.07 -5.94
C VAL A 195 -9.39 -10.49 -7.23
N LEU A 196 -9.52 -11.18 -8.37
CA LEU A 196 -9.13 -10.63 -9.68
C LEU A 196 -9.93 -9.36 -10.02
N SER A 197 -11.23 -9.33 -9.72
CA SER A 197 -12.05 -8.13 -9.89
C SER A 197 -11.59 -6.99 -8.97
N LEU A 198 -11.24 -7.29 -7.70
CA LEU A 198 -10.68 -6.30 -6.79
C LEU A 198 -9.37 -5.72 -7.34
N PHE A 199 -8.43 -6.59 -7.74
CA PHE A 199 -7.16 -6.14 -8.32
C PHE A 199 -7.36 -5.32 -9.58
N ASN A 200 -8.29 -5.71 -10.46
CA ASN A 200 -8.57 -4.95 -11.66
C ASN A 200 -8.98 -3.50 -11.37
N GLU A 201 -9.71 -3.27 -10.28
CA GLU A 201 -10.17 -1.94 -9.90
C GLU A 201 -9.12 -1.11 -9.15
N VAL A 202 -8.27 -1.75 -8.34
CA VAL A 202 -7.33 -1.02 -7.48
C VAL A 202 -5.95 -0.81 -8.12
N LEU A 203 -5.53 -1.69 -9.03
CA LEU A 203 -4.23 -1.58 -9.67
C LEU A 203 -4.14 -0.30 -10.53
N PRO A 204 -3.06 0.48 -10.42
CA PRO A 204 -2.89 1.69 -11.22
C PRO A 204 -2.94 1.38 -12.73
N GLU A 205 -3.43 2.32 -13.52
CA GLU A 205 -3.48 2.17 -14.99
C GLU A 205 -2.08 2.22 -15.61
N LYS A 206 -1.17 2.98 -15.00
CA LYS A 206 0.20 3.18 -15.49
C LYS A 206 1.19 3.07 -14.34
N LEU A 207 2.30 2.42 -14.61
CA LEU A 207 3.44 2.35 -13.70
C LEU A 207 4.73 2.16 -14.52
N GLY A 208 5.82 2.73 -14.08
CA GLY A 208 7.14 2.58 -14.73
C GLY A 208 8.09 1.64 -14.00
N VAL A 209 7.59 0.99 -12.95
CA VAL A 209 8.30 -0.02 -12.15
C VAL A 209 7.41 -1.25 -11.99
N PRO A 210 7.97 -2.43 -11.75
CA PRO A 210 7.15 -3.61 -11.46
C PRO A 210 6.21 -3.38 -10.28
N PHE A 211 4.99 -3.89 -10.36
CA PHE A 211 4.04 -3.87 -9.25
C PHE A 211 4.17 -5.16 -8.46
N HIS A 212 4.34 -5.07 -7.14
CA HIS A 212 4.52 -6.25 -6.31
C HIS A 212 3.22 -6.64 -5.60
N ILE A 213 2.77 -7.87 -5.80
CA ILE A 213 1.62 -8.45 -5.12
C ILE A 213 2.09 -9.64 -4.28
N PHE A 214 1.84 -9.56 -2.98
CA PHE A 214 2.01 -10.67 -2.07
C PHE A 214 0.65 -11.18 -1.63
N ILE A 215 0.40 -12.47 -1.80
CA ILE A 215 -0.86 -13.11 -1.43
C ILE A 215 -0.59 -14.15 -0.34
N TYR A 216 -1.28 -14.01 0.77
CA TYR A 216 -1.30 -14.95 1.88
C TYR A 216 -2.68 -15.59 1.98
N ALA A 217 -2.79 -16.88 1.71
CA ALA A 217 -4.07 -17.55 1.55
C ALA A 217 -4.08 -18.97 2.13
N PHE A 218 -5.28 -19.50 2.35
CA PHE A 218 -5.41 -20.92 2.67
C PHE A 218 -5.13 -21.77 1.44
N PRO A 219 -4.45 -22.92 1.64
CA PRO A 219 -4.23 -23.84 0.56
C PRO A 219 -5.58 -24.38 0.03
N PRO A 220 -5.71 -24.51 -1.29
CA PRO A 220 -6.86 -25.20 -1.86
C PRO A 220 -6.91 -26.64 -1.36
N LYS A 221 -8.11 -27.15 -1.12
CA LYS A 221 -8.33 -28.54 -0.66
C LYS A 221 -8.07 -29.57 -1.77
N ILE A 222 -7.00 -29.41 -2.53
CA ILE A 222 -6.57 -30.30 -3.61
C ILE A 222 -5.50 -31.23 -3.06
N LYS A 223 -5.71 -32.56 -3.21
CA LYS A 223 -4.75 -33.56 -2.73
C LYS A 223 -3.55 -33.70 -3.67
N ASN A 224 -3.80 -33.60 -4.99
CA ASN A 224 -2.75 -33.71 -5.99
C ASN A 224 -1.88 -32.46 -6.00
N HIS A 225 -0.56 -32.66 -5.85
CA HIS A 225 0.41 -31.58 -5.81
C HIS A 225 0.49 -30.83 -7.15
N ASP A 226 0.51 -31.56 -8.27
CA ASP A 226 0.65 -30.95 -9.59
C ASP A 226 -0.60 -30.14 -9.99
N GLU A 227 -1.78 -30.62 -9.61
CA GLU A 227 -3.03 -29.86 -9.81
C GLU A 227 -3.03 -28.56 -8.97
N LYS A 228 -2.48 -28.61 -7.75
CA LYS A 228 -2.34 -27.44 -6.90
C LYS A 228 -1.39 -26.43 -7.52
N LEU A 229 -0.23 -26.85 -8.02
CA LEU A 229 0.72 -25.99 -8.71
C LEU A 229 0.09 -25.36 -9.96
N LYS A 230 -0.57 -26.13 -10.82
CA LYS A 230 -1.27 -25.60 -11.99
C LYS A 230 -2.29 -24.51 -11.65
N LEU A 231 -3.05 -24.70 -10.57
CA LEU A 231 -4.02 -23.71 -10.11
C LEU A 231 -3.35 -22.41 -9.66
N ILE A 232 -2.22 -22.52 -8.95
CA ILE A 232 -1.43 -21.37 -8.50
C ILE A 232 -0.86 -20.62 -9.69
N ASP A 233 -0.24 -21.32 -10.62
CA ASP A 233 0.34 -20.76 -11.83
C ASP A 233 -0.73 -20.05 -12.67
N GLU A 234 -1.91 -20.68 -12.84
CA GLU A 234 -3.03 -20.06 -13.55
C GLU A 234 -3.51 -18.76 -12.86
N LEU A 235 -3.56 -18.73 -11.53
CA LEU A 235 -3.93 -17.53 -10.79
C LEU A 235 -2.88 -16.41 -10.98
N CYS A 236 -1.60 -16.75 -10.83
CA CYS A 236 -0.51 -15.80 -11.03
C CYS A 236 -0.54 -15.23 -12.46
N ASP A 237 -0.75 -16.07 -13.45
CA ASP A 237 -0.83 -15.66 -14.86
C ASP A 237 -2.04 -14.73 -15.12
N LYS A 238 -3.19 -15.03 -14.52
CA LYS A 238 -4.37 -14.16 -14.63
C LYS A 238 -4.13 -12.80 -13.98
N ILE A 239 -3.45 -12.75 -12.83
CA ILE A 239 -3.09 -11.50 -12.16
C ILE A 239 -2.11 -10.70 -13.03
N LYS A 240 -1.05 -11.32 -13.53
CA LYS A 240 -0.07 -10.67 -14.41
C LYS A 240 -0.68 -10.05 -15.66
N LYS A 241 -1.73 -10.66 -16.18
CA LYS A 241 -2.47 -10.18 -17.37
C LYS A 241 -3.47 -9.05 -17.09
N LEU A 242 -3.67 -8.63 -15.84
CA LEU A 242 -4.59 -7.53 -15.53
C LEU A 242 -4.07 -6.19 -16.05
N ARG A 243 -2.76 -6.04 -16.24
CA ARG A 243 -2.13 -4.86 -16.84
C ARG A 243 -1.06 -5.31 -17.83
N GLU A 244 -1.11 -4.73 -19.04
CA GLU A 244 -0.16 -5.04 -20.11
C GLU A 244 1.00 -4.04 -20.21
N ASN A 245 0.85 -2.88 -19.58
CA ASN A 245 1.78 -1.76 -19.71
C ASN A 245 2.85 -1.70 -18.61
N TYR A 246 2.81 -2.60 -17.63
CA TYR A 246 3.88 -2.79 -16.65
C TYR A 246 3.87 -4.22 -16.11
N GLU A 247 5.01 -4.64 -15.58
CA GLU A 247 5.18 -5.96 -15.00
C GLU A 247 4.47 -6.07 -13.65
N ILE A 248 3.82 -7.20 -13.39
CA ILE A 248 3.27 -7.55 -12.09
C ILE A 248 4.02 -8.77 -11.56
N GLU A 249 4.73 -8.60 -10.46
CA GLU A 249 5.37 -9.67 -9.71
C GLU A 249 4.41 -10.20 -8.66
N VAL A 250 4.15 -11.51 -8.68
CA VAL A 250 3.23 -12.16 -7.74
C VAL A 250 3.99 -13.15 -6.89
N GLU A 251 3.95 -12.95 -5.59
CA GLU A 251 4.41 -13.90 -4.58
C GLU A 251 3.19 -14.44 -3.83
N LEU A 252 3.07 -15.76 -3.77
CA LEU A 252 1.93 -16.40 -3.13
C LEU A 252 2.43 -17.39 -2.07
N VAL A 253 1.91 -17.25 -0.85
CA VAL A 253 2.18 -18.13 0.28
C VAL A 253 0.88 -18.78 0.73
N LEU A 254 0.85 -20.11 0.71
CA LEU A 254 -0.29 -20.89 1.15
C LEU A 254 -0.06 -21.45 2.54
N ARG A 255 -0.87 -21.03 3.49
CA ARG A 255 -0.85 -21.50 4.86
C ARG A 255 -2.23 -21.42 5.50
N ARG A 256 -2.52 -22.29 6.46
CA ARG A 256 -3.63 -22.10 7.38
C ARG A 256 -3.28 -21.00 8.37
N ALA A 257 -3.70 -19.79 8.08
CA ALA A 257 -3.52 -18.61 8.92
C ALA A 257 -4.78 -18.31 9.74
N GLU A 258 -4.66 -17.38 10.66
CA GLU A 258 -5.77 -16.88 11.45
C GLU A 258 -6.83 -16.14 10.63
N HIS A 259 -7.94 -15.79 11.26
CA HIS A 259 -9.17 -15.32 10.59
C HIS A 259 -9.12 -13.89 10.03
N GLU A 260 -8.02 -13.18 10.20
CA GLU A 260 -7.91 -11.81 9.70
C GLU A 260 -7.88 -11.76 8.17
N ARG A 261 -8.60 -10.79 7.62
CA ARG A 261 -8.66 -10.53 6.19
C ARG A 261 -8.33 -9.07 5.97
N PHE A 262 -7.27 -8.82 5.24
CA PHE A 262 -6.83 -7.47 4.95
C PHE A 262 -6.18 -7.37 3.59
N PHE A 263 -6.22 -6.17 3.06
CA PHE A 263 -5.48 -5.73 1.92
C PHE A 263 -4.68 -4.52 2.36
N LEU A 264 -3.37 -4.61 2.32
CA LEU A 264 -2.44 -3.54 2.68
C LEU A 264 -1.77 -3.03 1.41
N SER A 265 -1.67 -1.71 1.26
CA SER A 265 -0.87 -1.08 0.22
C SER A 265 0.16 -0.13 0.82
N ASN A 266 0.87 0.62 0.01
CA ASN A 266 1.84 1.61 0.49
C ASN A 266 1.22 2.66 1.44
N TYR A 267 -0.05 3.09 1.20
CA TYR A 267 -0.63 4.24 1.92
C TYR A 267 -2.01 3.99 2.49
N PHE A 268 -2.63 2.86 2.21
CA PHE A 268 -3.98 2.55 2.70
C PHE A 268 -4.20 1.05 2.86
N GLN A 269 -5.22 0.73 3.63
CA GLN A 269 -5.73 -0.63 3.77
C GLN A 269 -7.19 -0.73 3.33
N ILE A 270 -7.55 -1.91 2.84
CA ILE A 270 -8.95 -2.28 2.60
C ILE A 270 -9.30 -3.40 3.57
N THR A 271 -10.36 -3.20 4.34
CA THR A 271 -10.91 -4.19 5.26
C THR A 271 -12.28 -4.65 4.80
N VAL A 272 -12.59 -5.92 5.02
CA VAL A 272 -13.89 -6.51 4.66
C VAL A 272 -14.41 -7.37 5.80
N ASP A 273 -15.72 -7.25 6.09
CA ASP A 273 -16.31 -7.99 7.22
C ASP A 273 -16.40 -9.50 6.94
N LEU A 274 -16.77 -9.88 5.72
CA LEU A 274 -17.10 -11.24 5.33
C LEU A 274 -16.14 -11.89 4.31
N GLY A 275 -15.01 -11.24 4.04
CA GLY A 275 -14.02 -11.63 3.01
C GLY A 275 -14.31 -11.04 1.63
N TYR A 276 -13.31 -11.15 0.74
CA TYR A 276 -13.38 -10.57 -0.59
C TYR A 276 -14.30 -11.31 -1.56
N ASN A 277 -14.82 -12.48 -1.17
CA ASN A 277 -15.80 -13.23 -1.93
C ASN A 277 -17.21 -12.62 -1.79
N THR A 278 -17.47 -11.54 -2.48
CA THR A 278 -18.64 -10.66 -2.30
C THR A 278 -19.67 -10.83 -3.39
N PHE A 279 -19.24 -11.11 -4.63
CA PHE A 279 -20.11 -11.14 -5.80
C PHE A 279 -20.38 -12.54 -6.29
N ASN A 280 -21.59 -12.75 -6.82
CA ASN A 280 -21.93 -13.96 -7.53
C ASN A 280 -21.13 -14.05 -8.84
N VAL A 281 -20.39 -15.11 -9.00
CA VAL A 281 -19.41 -15.29 -10.06
C VAL A 281 -20.02 -15.45 -11.47
N ASN A 282 -21.28 -15.87 -11.56
CA ASN A 282 -21.93 -16.02 -12.86
C ASN A 282 -22.32 -14.67 -13.46
N SER A 283 -22.61 -13.69 -12.61
CA SER A 283 -23.05 -12.39 -13.08
C SER A 283 -22.13 -11.23 -12.67
N MET A 284 -21.35 -11.37 -11.59
CA MET A 284 -20.56 -10.31 -10.93
C MET A 284 -21.37 -9.02 -10.65
N THR A 285 -22.69 -9.07 -10.85
CA THR A 285 -23.62 -7.95 -10.63
C THR A 285 -24.47 -8.14 -9.39
N LYS A 286 -24.54 -9.36 -8.85
CA LYS A 286 -25.32 -9.70 -7.66
C LYS A 286 -24.40 -9.96 -6.48
N LEU A 287 -24.71 -9.37 -5.34
CA LEU A 287 -24.03 -9.68 -4.08
C LEU A 287 -24.47 -11.08 -3.59
N ILE A 288 -23.51 -11.91 -3.20
CA ILE A 288 -23.80 -13.17 -2.49
C ILE A 288 -24.30 -12.85 -1.08
N LYS A 289 -23.70 -11.84 -0.47
CA LYS A 289 -23.99 -11.40 0.89
C LYS A 289 -23.75 -9.91 1.04
N LYS A 290 -24.51 -9.32 1.95
CA LYS A 290 -24.28 -7.95 2.38
C LYS A 290 -22.89 -7.85 2.98
N ASN A 291 -22.02 -7.05 2.40
CA ASN A 291 -20.64 -6.89 2.86
C ASN A 291 -20.35 -5.41 3.11
N ARG A 292 -19.55 -5.16 4.13
CA ARG A 292 -19.01 -3.84 4.42
C ARG A 292 -17.55 -3.84 4.01
N LEU A 293 -17.19 -2.91 3.13
CA LEU A 293 -15.83 -2.68 2.70
C LEU A 293 -15.40 -1.30 3.22
N GLY A 294 -14.31 -1.26 3.97
CA GLY A 294 -13.70 -0.04 4.46
C GLY A 294 -12.37 0.20 3.76
N ILE A 295 -12.22 1.38 3.14
CA ILE A 295 -10.93 1.86 2.67
C ILE A 295 -10.44 2.88 3.69
N GLN A 296 -9.23 2.71 4.17
CA GLN A 296 -8.68 3.52 5.26
C GLN A 296 -7.24 3.90 4.93
N SER A 297 -6.98 5.21 4.82
CA SER A 297 -5.61 5.72 4.76
C SER A 297 -4.91 5.50 6.09
N TYR A 298 -3.61 5.19 6.08
CA TYR A 298 -2.79 5.16 7.29
C TYR A 298 -2.62 6.53 7.95
N LEU A 299 -2.89 7.60 7.20
CA LEU A 299 -2.82 8.97 7.69
C LEU A 299 -4.15 9.49 8.24
N ARG A 300 -5.24 8.72 8.19
CA ARG A 300 -6.56 9.12 8.71
C ARG A 300 -6.50 9.52 10.19
N ASN A 301 -5.61 8.87 10.91
CA ASN A 301 -5.31 9.15 12.30
C ASN A 301 -3.94 9.79 12.38
N THR A 302 -3.89 11.08 12.57
CA THR A 302 -2.62 11.83 12.67
C THR A 302 -1.72 11.36 13.80
N SER A 303 -2.19 10.44 14.68
CA SER A 303 -1.37 9.76 15.69
C SER A 303 -0.38 8.75 15.11
N GLY A 304 -0.50 8.36 13.83
CA GLY A 304 0.35 7.34 13.21
C GLY A 304 0.02 5.88 13.56
N ILE A 305 -0.98 5.66 14.43
CA ILE A 305 -1.30 4.31 14.94
C ILE A 305 -1.73 3.32 13.85
N ASP A 306 -2.38 3.80 12.79
CA ASP A 306 -2.80 2.94 11.68
C ASP A 306 -1.60 2.48 10.86
N TYR A 307 -0.58 3.32 10.70
CA TYR A 307 0.68 2.97 10.05
C TYR A 307 1.50 1.99 10.90
N GLU A 308 1.60 2.23 12.20
CA GLU A 308 2.25 1.31 13.15
C GLU A 308 1.61 -0.07 13.11
N ASN A 309 0.29 -0.15 13.18
CA ASN A 309 -0.46 -1.40 13.09
C ASN A 309 -0.20 -2.13 11.75
N MET A 310 -0.10 -1.42 10.65
CA MET A 310 0.27 -1.98 9.36
C MET A 310 1.65 -2.61 9.39
N LYS A 311 2.66 -1.90 9.91
CA LYS A 311 4.04 -2.42 10.04
C LYS A 311 4.10 -3.67 10.94
N ILE A 312 3.43 -3.66 12.08
CA ILE A 312 3.34 -4.82 12.98
C ILE A 312 2.75 -6.03 12.24
N ARG A 313 1.66 -5.86 11.49
CA ARG A 313 1.06 -6.96 10.71
C ARG A 313 2.01 -7.52 9.66
N LEU A 314 2.75 -6.66 8.96
CA LEU A 314 3.73 -7.10 7.97
C LEU A 314 4.88 -7.89 8.64
N GLU A 315 5.38 -7.41 9.76
CA GLU A 315 6.41 -8.11 10.53
C GLU A 315 5.93 -9.48 11.03
N ASP A 316 4.69 -9.57 11.52
CA ASP A 316 4.12 -10.82 12.01
C ASP A 316 3.98 -11.85 10.89
N ILE A 317 3.47 -11.44 9.72
CA ILE A 317 3.41 -12.30 8.53
C ILE A 317 4.81 -12.77 8.15
N GLN A 318 5.78 -11.87 8.12
CA GLN A 318 7.17 -12.21 7.76
C GLN A 318 7.77 -13.23 8.73
N LYS A 319 7.62 -13.01 10.03
CA LYS A 319 8.07 -13.95 11.07
C LYS A 319 7.41 -15.32 10.92
N GLU A 320 6.09 -15.34 10.73
CA GLU A 320 5.35 -16.58 10.54
C GLU A 320 5.85 -17.38 9.33
N ILE A 321 6.05 -16.73 8.20
CA ILE A 321 6.51 -17.41 6.99
C ILE A 321 7.93 -17.95 7.16
N ILE A 322 8.83 -17.17 7.77
CA ILE A 322 10.19 -17.61 8.07
C ILE A 322 10.18 -18.84 8.99
N ASP A 323 9.34 -18.83 10.02
CA ASP A 323 9.24 -19.95 10.97
C ASP A 323 8.67 -21.21 10.31
N GLU A 324 7.69 -21.09 9.44
CA GLU A 324 7.15 -22.24 8.71
C GLU A 324 8.15 -22.81 7.68
N ARG A 325 8.91 -21.96 7.01
CA ARG A 325 10.00 -22.39 6.13
C ARG A 325 11.07 -23.17 6.91
N ARG A 326 11.45 -22.70 8.10
CA ARG A 326 12.43 -23.40 9.00
C ARG A 326 11.94 -24.76 9.46
N LYS A 327 10.63 -24.89 9.72
CA LYS A 327 10.02 -26.16 10.16
C LYS A 327 9.88 -27.19 9.03
N ASN A 328 10.29 -26.84 7.82
CA ASN A 328 10.27 -27.69 6.62
C ASN A 328 8.92 -28.40 6.41
N LYS A 329 7.84 -27.75 6.79
CA LYS A 329 6.50 -28.28 6.61
C LYS A 329 6.05 -27.93 5.20
N GLY A 330 5.87 -28.92 4.34
CA GLY A 330 5.46 -28.79 2.92
C GLY A 330 4.11 -28.09 2.68
N ASN A 331 3.71 -27.19 3.58
CA ASN A 331 2.49 -26.40 3.54
C ASN A 331 2.72 -24.96 3.07
N VAL A 332 3.97 -24.55 2.89
CA VAL A 332 4.32 -23.22 2.39
C VAL A 332 4.73 -23.35 0.93
N PHE A 333 3.85 -22.94 0.05
CA PHE A 333 4.16 -22.76 -1.37
C PHE A 333 4.58 -21.31 -1.56
N THR A 334 5.76 -21.09 -2.08
CA THR A 334 6.20 -19.77 -2.50
C THR A 334 6.61 -19.84 -3.95
N THR A 335 6.24 -18.83 -4.71
CA THR A 335 6.74 -18.64 -6.08
C THR A 335 8.23 -18.27 -6.10
N HIS A 336 8.79 -17.89 -4.94
CA HIS A 336 10.22 -17.56 -4.75
C HIS A 336 10.80 -18.28 -3.53
N GLU A 337 11.98 -18.90 -3.68
CA GLU A 337 12.49 -19.83 -2.67
C GLU A 337 13.12 -19.20 -1.43
N THR A 338 13.63 -17.97 -1.45
CA THR A 338 14.52 -17.49 -0.39
C THR A 338 14.27 -16.11 0.19
N THR A 339 13.68 -15.17 -0.53
CA THR A 339 13.52 -13.77 -0.10
C THR A 339 12.12 -13.26 -0.38
N PHE A 340 11.66 -12.33 0.46
CA PHE A 340 10.43 -11.58 0.16
C PHE A 340 10.77 -10.49 -0.86
N HIS A 341 10.13 -10.54 -2.02
CA HIS A 341 10.34 -9.54 -3.08
C HIS A 341 9.38 -8.36 -2.97
N ASN A 342 8.28 -8.53 -2.22
CA ASN A 342 7.33 -7.44 -2.04
C ASN A 342 7.94 -6.32 -1.20
N ARG A 343 7.91 -5.10 -1.73
CA ARG A 343 8.55 -3.92 -1.13
C ARG A 343 8.01 -3.53 0.25
N LEU A 344 6.79 -3.95 0.59
CA LEU A 344 6.23 -3.65 1.91
C LEU A 344 6.92 -4.41 3.05
N PHE A 345 7.69 -5.45 2.72
CA PHE A 345 8.52 -6.21 3.67
C PHE A 345 9.97 -5.72 3.77
N SER A 346 10.35 -4.73 2.99
CA SER A 346 11.68 -4.12 3.02
C SER A 346 11.87 -3.17 4.20
#